data_104b41fa6d08e55b65360bb20db23371
#
_entry.id   104b41fa6d08e55b65360bb20db23371
#
_cell.length_a   1.000
_cell.length_b   1.000
_cell.length_c   1.000
_cell.angle_alpha   90.00
_cell.angle_beta   90.00
_cell.angle_gamma   90.00
#
_symmetry.space_group_name_H-M   'P 1'
#
loop_
_entity.id
_entity.type
_entity.pdbx_description
1 polymer ?
#
loop_
_entity_poly.entity_id
_entity_poly.type
_entity_poly.pdbx_seq_one_letter_code
_entity_poly.pdbx_strand_id
1 'polypeptide(L)'
;MRIDLALVERGLARSRNHASSLVESDRVLVNGKAARKSSQNVEENDKISVLDAVDYVSRAGHKLAKALDVFTEIDLVGKTALDVGASTGGFTDVLLTNGAARVYAVDSGTNQLAWKLRQDPRVIVHEQTSARILTETHISEPIDLIVCDARSEEHTSELQSHL
;
A
#
# COMPACT_ATOMS: atom_id res chain seq x y z
N MET A 1 24.49 -16.08 -0.42
CA MET A 1 23.81 -15.15 -1.37
C MET A 1 22.74 -14.37 -0.64
N ARG A 2 22.55 -13.11 -1.00
CA ARG A 2 21.45 -12.30 -0.44
C ARG A 2 20.10 -12.86 -0.89
N ILE A 3 19.11 -12.79 -0.01
CA ILE A 3 17.78 -13.36 -0.30
C ILE A 3 17.07 -12.66 -1.47
N ASP A 4 17.27 -11.35 -1.64
CA ASP A 4 16.67 -10.62 -2.75
C ASP A 4 17.19 -11.12 -4.12
N LEU A 5 18.47 -11.48 -4.18
CA LEU A 5 19.07 -12.09 -5.36
C LEU A 5 18.62 -13.54 -5.53
N ALA A 6 18.59 -14.31 -4.45
CA ALA A 6 18.18 -15.70 -4.49
C ALA A 6 16.74 -15.87 -4.96
N LEU A 7 15.84 -14.98 -4.54
CA LEU A 7 14.44 -14.99 -4.98
C LEU A 7 14.31 -14.80 -6.50
N VAL A 8 15.10 -13.89 -7.07
CA VAL A 8 15.10 -13.67 -8.52
C VAL A 8 15.71 -14.86 -9.25
N GLU A 9 16.86 -15.34 -8.79
CA GLU A 9 17.56 -16.46 -9.41
C GLU A 9 16.74 -17.75 -9.42
N ARG A 10 15.98 -17.99 -8.35
CA ARG A 10 15.10 -19.17 -8.23
C ARG A 10 13.73 -18.98 -8.90
N GLY A 11 13.51 -17.87 -9.58
CA GLY A 11 12.25 -17.59 -10.27
C GLY A 11 11.06 -17.27 -9.35
N LEU A 12 11.31 -16.93 -8.09
CA LEU A 12 10.30 -16.63 -7.08
C LEU A 12 9.92 -15.15 -7.06
N ALA A 13 10.73 -14.30 -7.68
CA ALA A 13 10.46 -12.88 -7.81
C ALA A 13 10.86 -12.40 -9.21
N ARG A 14 10.14 -11.39 -9.72
CA ARG A 14 10.38 -10.85 -11.06
C ARG A 14 11.59 -9.93 -11.13
N SER A 15 11.93 -9.29 -10.00
CA SER A 15 13.03 -8.35 -9.90
C SER A 15 13.50 -8.26 -8.45
N ARG A 16 14.64 -7.61 -8.22
CA ARG A 16 15.13 -7.37 -6.86
C ARG A 16 14.18 -6.49 -6.05
N ASN A 17 13.56 -5.49 -6.70
CA ASN A 17 12.58 -4.65 -6.04
C ASN A 17 11.33 -5.45 -5.64
N HIS A 18 10.87 -6.33 -6.50
CA HIS A 18 9.77 -7.25 -6.20
C HIS A 18 10.16 -8.18 -5.03
N ALA A 19 11.36 -8.74 -5.06
CA ALA A 19 11.87 -9.58 -3.99
C ALA A 19 11.90 -8.84 -2.63
N SER A 20 12.40 -7.60 -2.62
CA SER A 20 12.40 -6.77 -1.41
C SER A 20 11.00 -6.51 -0.88
N SER A 21 10.06 -6.22 -1.77
CA SER A 21 8.65 -6.06 -1.43
C SER A 21 8.07 -7.30 -0.75
N LEU A 22 8.36 -8.47 -1.29
CA LEU A 22 7.89 -9.74 -0.71
C LEU A 22 8.44 -9.95 0.70
N VAL A 23 9.73 -9.65 0.90
CA VAL A 23 10.35 -9.75 2.23
C VAL A 23 9.75 -8.75 3.21
N GLU A 24 9.58 -7.50 2.78
CA GLU A 24 8.99 -6.43 3.60
C GLU A 24 7.55 -6.72 4.02
N SER A 25 6.81 -7.47 3.20
CA SER A 25 5.43 -7.86 3.49
C SER A 25 5.30 -9.19 4.24
N ASP A 26 6.40 -9.72 4.76
CA ASP A 26 6.46 -11.00 5.49
C ASP A 26 5.95 -12.20 4.68
N ARG A 27 6.13 -12.14 3.35
CA ARG A 27 5.69 -13.19 2.42
C ARG A 27 6.75 -14.23 2.11
N VAL A 28 7.98 -14.04 2.58
CA VAL A 28 9.09 -14.93 2.29
C VAL A 28 9.48 -15.72 3.53
N LEU A 29 9.48 -17.04 3.38
CA LEU A 29 9.94 -17.96 4.43
C LEU A 29 11.24 -18.61 4.01
N VAL A 30 12.18 -18.67 4.92
CA VAL A 30 13.44 -19.43 4.78
C VAL A 30 13.41 -20.54 5.82
N ASN A 31 13.37 -21.78 5.36
CA ASN A 31 13.25 -22.96 6.23
C ASN A 31 12.09 -22.83 7.22
N GLY A 32 10.96 -22.28 6.76
CA GLY A 32 9.74 -22.12 7.55
C GLY A 32 9.69 -20.87 8.44
N LYS A 33 10.73 -20.05 8.46
CA LYS A 33 10.78 -18.81 9.25
C LYS A 33 10.76 -17.58 8.33
N ALA A 34 10.03 -16.54 8.72
CA ALA A 34 9.94 -15.32 7.94
C ALA A 34 11.31 -14.63 7.81
N ALA A 35 11.66 -14.29 6.58
CA ALA A 35 12.84 -13.48 6.30
C ALA A 35 12.60 -12.05 6.81
N ARG A 36 13.61 -11.45 7.45
CA ARG A 36 13.49 -10.13 8.08
C ARG A 36 13.99 -8.99 7.22
N LYS A 37 15.01 -9.25 6.41
CA LYS A 37 15.67 -8.22 5.60
C LYS A 37 15.96 -8.76 4.21
N SER A 38 15.78 -7.94 3.19
CA SER A 38 16.12 -8.29 1.82
C SER A 38 17.62 -8.54 1.61
N SER A 39 18.45 -8.06 2.54
CA SER A 39 19.90 -8.32 2.54
C SER A 39 20.30 -9.57 3.32
N GLN A 40 19.37 -10.28 3.93
CA GLN A 40 19.64 -11.52 4.65
C GLN A 40 20.34 -12.53 3.74
N ASN A 41 21.36 -13.20 4.26
CA ASN A 41 22.05 -14.25 3.51
C ASN A 41 21.30 -15.57 3.61
N VAL A 42 21.25 -16.27 2.50
CA VAL A 42 20.71 -17.62 2.40
C VAL A 42 21.74 -18.54 1.74
N GLU A 43 21.71 -19.78 2.14
CA GLU A 43 22.57 -20.82 1.58
C GLU A 43 21.88 -21.51 0.39
N GLU A 44 22.66 -22.21 -0.42
CA GLU A 44 22.15 -22.91 -1.60
C GLU A 44 21.06 -23.93 -1.23
N ASN A 45 21.23 -24.61 -0.10
CA ASN A 45 20.34 -25.65 0.38
C ASN A 45 19.14 -25.11 1.20
N ASP A 46 19.10 -23.81 1.47
CA ASP A 46 17.97 -23.24 2.20
C ASP A 46 16.69 -23.33 1.37
N LYS A 47 15.62 -23.75 2.04
CA LYS A 47 14.32 -23.86 1.42
C LYS A 47 13.61 -22.51 1.51
N ILE A 48 13.49 -21.85 0.37
CA ILE A 48 12.79 -20.56 0.27
C ILE A 48 11.41 -20.79 -0.30
N SER A 49 10.40 -20.28 0.37
CA SER A 49 9.02 -20.29 -0.09
C SER A 49 8.43 -18.89 -0.03
N VAL A 50 7.54 -18.60 -0.97
CA VAL A 50 6.80 -17.35 -1.03
C VAL A 50 5.33 -17.67 -0.78
N LEU A 51 4.76 -17.04 0.26
CA LEU A 51 3.34 -17.16 0.55
C LEU A 51 2.55 -16.43 -0.54
N ASP A 52 1.30 -16.84 -0.78
CA ASP A 52 0.44 -16.21 -1.77
C ASP A 52 0.44 -14.70 -1.57
N ALA A 53 1.12 -14.01 -2.47
CA ALA A 53 1.28 -12.57 -2.37
C ALA A 53 0.09 -11.87 -3.01
N VAL A 54 -0.53 -10.97 -2.25
CA VAL A 54 -1.42 -9.99 -2.85
C VAL A 54 -0.54 -8.95 -3.51
N ASP A 55 -0.62 -8.85 -4.86
CA ASP A 55 0.11 -7.84 -5.61
C ASP A 55 -0.63 -6.50 -5.52
N TYR A 56 -0.15 -5.61 -4.66
CA TYR A 56 -0.65 -4.24 -4.62
C TYR A 56 0.01 -3.40 -5.73
N VAL A 57 -0.68 -2.34 -6.16
CA VAL A 57 -0.19 -1.46 -7.23
C VAL A 57 1.10 -0.74 -6.88
N SER A 58 1.47 -0.64 -5.60
CA SER A 58 2.74 -0.08 -5.17
C SER A 58 3.20 -0.67 -3.85
N ARG A 59 4.48 -0.45 -3.53
CA ARG A 59 5.09 -0.89 -2.26
C ARG A 59 4.44 -0.25 -1.02
N ALA A 60 3.88 0.96 -1.18
CA ALA A 60 3.19 1.64 -0.09
C ALA A 60 2.02 0.82 0.47
N GLY A 61 1.35 0.04 -0.38
CA GLY A 61 0.26 -0.84 0.04
C GLY A 61 0.65 -1.80 1.15
N HIS A 62 1.88 -2.30 1.13
CA HIS A 62 2.35 -3.23 2.17
C HIS A 62 2.45 -2.57 3.55
N LYS A 63 2.75 -1.27 3.62
CA LYS A 63 2.75 -0.53 4.89
C LYS A 63 1.37 -0.51 5.53
N LEU A 64 0.34 -0.19 4.75
CA LEU A 64 -1.03 -0.16 5.25
C LEU A 64 -1.50 -1.56 5.62
N ALA A 65 -1.19 -2.56 4.81
CA ALA A 65 -1.55 -3.95 5.11
C ALA A 65 -0.97 -4.40 6.44
N LYS A 66 0.30 -4.07 6.73
CA LYS A 66 0.92 -4.35 8.03
C LYS A 66 0.24 -3.61 9.18
N ALA A 67 -0.10 -2.34 8.97
CA ALA A 67 -0.80 -1.56 9.98
C ALA A 67 -2.17 -2.17 10.32
N LEU A 68 -2.90 -2.64 9.33
CA LEU A 68 -4.20 -3.29 9.53
C LEU A 68 -4.07 -4.64 10.24
N ASP A 69 -2.96 -5.36 10.04
CA ASP A 69 -2.67 -6.58 10.77
C ASP A 69 -2.41 -6.33 12.26
N VAL A 70 -1.86 -5.16 12.60
CA VAL A 70 -1.59 -4.75 13.99
C VAL A 70 -2.83 -4.16 14.63
N PHE A 71 -3.55 -3.28 13.93
CA PHE A 71 -4.75 -2.62 14.42
C PHE A 71 -5.99 -3.41 14.02
N THR A 72 -6.18 -4.56 14.65
CA THR A 72 -7.25 -5.52 14.30
C THR A 72 -8.66 -5.00 14.59
N GLU A 73 -8.80 -3.94 15.40
CA GLU A 73 -10.08 -3.29 15.66
C GLU A 73 -10.61 -2.48 14.47
N ILE A 74 -9.76 -2.20 13.48
CA ILE A 74 -10.19 -1.50 12.26
C ILE A 74 -10.86 -2.49 11.32
N ASP A 75 -12.17 -2.32 11.13
CA ASP A 75 -12.95 -3.09 10.18
C ASP A 75 -13.33 -2.21 9.00
N LEU A 76 -12.84 -2.55 7.82
CA LEU A 76 -13.05 -1.78 6.59
C LEU A 76 -14.26 -2.23 5.79
N VAL A 77 -14.85 -3.37 6.11
CA VAL A 77 -15.97 -3.92 5.33
C VAL A 77 -17.14 -2.94 5.32
N GLY A 78 -17.54 -2.50 4.13
CA GLY A 78 -18.64 -1.56 3.94
C GLY A 78 -18.34 -0.11 4.34
N LYS A 79 -17.10 0.20 4.68
CA LYS A 79 -16.73 1.55 5.14
C LYS A 79 -16.30 2.45 3.99
N THR A 80 -16.36 3.75 4.24
CA THR A 80 -15.90 4.79 3.32
C THR A 80 -14.59 5.37 3.84
N ALA A 81 -13.58 5.38 2.99
CA ALA A 81 -12.23 5.84 3.35
C ALA A 81 -11.78 7.00 2.48
N LEU A 82 -10.89 7.80 3.03
CA LEU A 82 -10.20 8.89 2.34
C LEU A 82 -8.70 8.58 2.32
N ASP A 83 -8.13 8.53 1.13
CA ASP A 83 -6.70 8.33 0.90
C ASP A 83 -6.08 9.65 0.47
N VAL A 84 -5.38 10.31 1.39
CA VAL A 84 -4.73 11.60 1.16
C VAL A 84 -3.32 11.38 0.63
N GLY A 85 -3.04 11.95 -0.56
CA GLY A 85 -1.78 11.71 -1.24
C GLY A 85 -1.74 10.33 -1.87
N ALA A 86 -2.81 9.95 -2.56
CA ALA A 86 -3.02 8.58 -3.05
C ALA A 86 -1.92 8.10 -4.01
N SER A 87 -1.32 9.00 -4.78
CA SER A 87 -0.24 8.69 -5.74
C SER A 87 -0.66 7.55 -6.69
N THR A 88 0.11 6.46 -6.77
CA THR A 88 -0.23 5.30 -7.60
C THR A 88 -1.39 4.48 -7.04
N GLY A 89 -1.75 4.65 -5.77
CA GLY A 89 -2.92 4.05 -5.17
C GLY A 89 -2.64 2.81 -4.32
N GLY A 90 -1.42 2.67 -3.80
CA GLY A 90 -1.09 1.53 -2.94
C GLY A 90 -2.01 1.40 -1.74
N PHE A 91 -2.29 2.49 -1.05
CA PHE A 91 -3.21 2.48 0.09
C PHE A 91 -4.65 2.23 -0.35
N THR A 92 -5.09 2.89 -1.42
CA THR A 92 -6.43 2.66 -1.99
C THR A 92 -6.64 1.18 -2.33
N ASP A 93 -5.64 0.55 -2.94
CA ASP A 93 -5.69 -0.87 -3.30
C ASP A 93 -5.90 -1.77 -2.07
N VAL A 94 -5.17 -1.49 -0.99
CA VAL A 94 -5.31 -2.23 0.28
C VAL A 94 -6.69 -2.01 0.90
N LEU A 95 -7.18 -0.78 0.91
CA LEU A 95 -8.51 -0.46 1.44
C LEU A 95 -9.60 -1.25 0.72
N LEU A 96 -9.55 -1.29 -0.61
CA LEU A 96 -10.50 -2.05 -1.42
C LEU A 96 -10.40 -3.55 -1.20
N THR A 97 -9.18 -4.07 -1.12
CA THR A 97 -8.91 -5.49 -0.86
C THR A 97 -9.49 -5.93 0.48
N ASN A 98 -9.51 -5.03 1.46
CA ASN A 98 -10.06 -5.30 2.79
C ASN A 98 -11.56 -4.98 2.91
N GLY A 99 -12.22 -4.69 1.81
CA GLY A 99 -13.69 -4.60 1.77
C GLY A 99 -14.28 -3.21 1.87
N ALA A 100 -13.49 -2.14 1.76
CA ALA A 100 -14.02 -0.78 1.74
C ALA A 100 -15.07 -0.63 0.63
N ALA A 101 -16.21 -0.02 0.97
CA ALA A 101 -17.29 0.20 0.02
C ALA A 101 -16.98 1.36 -0.94
N ARG A 102 -16.22 2.34 -0.47
CA ARG A 102 -15.85 3.52 -1.25
C ARG A 102 -14.54 4.11 -0.75
N VAL A 103 -13.70 4.54 -1.67
CA VAL A 103 -12.44 5.22 -1.38
C VAL A 103 -12.36 6.50 -2.21
N TYR A 104 -12.18 7.61 -1.53
CA TYR A 104 -11.86 8.89 -2.16
C TYR A 104 -10.34 8.99 -2.24
N ALA A 105 -9.81 8.88 -3.45
CA ALA A 105 -8.37 8.98 -3.71
C ALA A 105 -8.03 10.40 -4.11
N VAL A 106 -7.38 11.13 -3.22
CA VAL A 106 -7.07 12.55 -3.37
C VAL A 106 -5.57 12.73 -3.56
N ASP A 107 -5.18 13.46 -4.58
CA ASP A 107 -3.78 13.76 -4.87
C ASP A 107 -3.63 15.14 -5.51
N SER A 108 -2.55 15.84 -5.19
CA SER A 108 -2.20 17.10 -5.82
C SER A 108 -1.65 16.95 -7.23
N GLY A 109 -1.16 15.75 -7.59
CA GLY A 109 -0.66 15.43 -8.92
C GLY A 109 -1.76 15.01 -9.90
N THR A 110 -1.34 14.62 -11.10
CA THR A 110 -2.22 14.14 -12.17
C THR A 110 -1.74 12.82 -12.73
N ASN A 111 -2.68 11.97 -13.17
CA ASN A 111 -2.42 10.71 -13.89
C ASN A 111 -1.49 9.74 -13.16
N GLN A 112 -1.42 9.83 -11.83
CA GLN A 112 -0.55 8.94 -11.05
C GLN A 112 -1.27 7.66 -10.62
N LEU A 113 -2.58 7.73 -10.41
CA LEU A 113 -3.35 6.57 -9.92
C LEU A 113 -3.37 5.46 -10.97
N ALA A 114 -3.09 4.23 -10.52
CA ALA A 114 -3.05 3.05 -11.39
C ALA A 114 -4.39 2.87 -12.13
N TRP A 115 -4.31 2.46 -13.39
CA TRP A 115 -5.47 2.33 -14.27
C TRP A 115 -6.57 1.45 -13.70
N LYS A 116 -6.21 0.30 -13.12
CA LYS A 116 -7.21 -0.60 -12.52
C LYS A 116 -8.03 0.05 -11.41
N LEU A 117 -7.43 0.99 -10.67
CA LEU A 117 -8.11 1.70 -9.60
C LEU A 117 -9.01 2.80 -10.14
N ARG A 118 -8.59 3.47 -11.22
CA ARG A 118 -9.42 4.47 -11.91
C ARG A 118 -10.72 3.88 -12.43
N GLN A 119 -10.69 2.61 -12.83
CA GLN A 119 -11.83 1.91 -13.38
C GLN A 119 -12.72 1.26 -12.31
N ASP A 120 -12.24 1.16 -11.07
CA ASP A 120 -13.03 0.56 -10.00
C ASP A 120 -14.15 1.51 -9.58
N PRO A 121 -15.43 1.07 -9.66
CA PRO A 121 -16.56 1.93 -9.33
C PRO A 121 -16.61 2.37 -7.87
N ARG A 122 -15.84 1.72 -6.98
CA ARG A 122 -15.72 2.09 -5.58
C ARG A 122 -14.77 3.26 -5.35
N VAL A 123 -13.96 3.63 -6.35
CA VAL A 123 -12.95 4.68 -6.25
C VAL A 123 -13.47 5.97 -6.85
N ILE A 124 -13.42 7.05 -6.07
CA ILE A 124 -13.68 8.40 -6.54
C ILE A 124 -12.35 9.15 -6.55
N VAL A 125 -11.93 9.59 -7.74
CA VAL A 125 -10.63 10.21 -7.96
C VAL A 125 -10.75 11.72 -7.95
N HIS A 126 -9.97 12.37 -7.08
CA HIS A 126 -9.80 13.83 -7.07
C HIS A 126 -8.33 14.15 -7.28
N GLU A 127 -7.97 14.39 -8.54
CA GLU A 127 -6.62 14.81 -8.92
C GLU A 127 -6.48 16.33 -8.87
N GLN A 128 -5.25 16.83 -8.89
CA GLN A 128 -4.94 18.26 -8.78
C GLN A 128 -5.67 18.91 -7.60
N THR A 129 -5.86 18.12 -6.54
CA THR A 129 -6.64 18.52 -5.38
C THR A 129 -5.77 18.37 -4.14
N SER A 130 -5.51 19.48 -3.46
CA SER A 130 -4.83 19.46 -2.18
C SER A 130 -5.82 19.11 -1.06
N ALA A 131 -5.35 18.37 -0.06
CA ALA A 131 -6.13 18.09 1.15
C ALA A 131 -6.61 19.39 1.83
N ARG A 132 -5.92 20.50 1.60
CA ARG A 132 -6.23 21.82 2.16
C ARG A 132 -7.51 22.42 1.60
N ILE A 133 -7.94 22.02 0.40
CA ILE A 133 -9.10 22.59 -0.29
C ILE A 133 -10.29 21.63 -0.34
N LEU A 134 -10.21 20.50 0.35
CA LEU A 134 -11.30 19.53 0.40
C LEU A 134 -12.53 20.14 1.07
N THR A 135 -13.68 19.98 0.41
CA THR A 135 -14.97 20.44 0.88
C THR A 135 -16.03 19.37 0.69
N GLU A 136 -17.24 19.63 1.14
CA GLU A 136 -18.38 18.73 0.94
C GLU A 136 -18.72 18.50 -0.53
N THR A 137 -18.27 19.38 -1.43
CA THR A 137 -18.42 19.17 -2.87
C THR A 137 -17.52 18.07 -3.41
N HIS A 138 -16.37 17.85 -2.77
CA HIS A 138 -15.46 16.77 -3.11
C HIS A 138 -15.85 15.45 -2.46
N ILE A 139 -16.31 15.52 -1.22
CA ILE A 139 -16.65 14.36 -0.38
C ILE A 139 -18.06 14.57 0.15
N SER A 140 -19.00 13.85 -0.43
CA SER A 140 -20.45 14.06 -0.18
C SER A 140 -21.02 13.14 0.90
N GLU A 141 -20.20 12.36 1.57
CA GLU A 141 -20.64 11.39 2.57
C GLU A 141 -19.66 11.36 3.76
N PRO A 142 -20.12 10.87 4.93
CA PRO A 142 -19.23 10.71 6.08
C PRO A 142 -18.06 9.76 5.78
N ILE A 143 -16.89 10.12 6.28
CA ILE A 143 -15.67 9.32 6.16
C ILE A 143 -15.44 8.53 7.45
N ASP A 144 -15.27 7.23 7.32
CA ASP A 144 -15.01 6.33 8.45
C ASP A 144 -13.54 6.21 8.80
N LEU A 145 -12.65 6.32 7.79
CA LEU A 145 -11.21 6.17 7.96
C LEU A 145 -10.45 7.09 7.02
N ILE A 146 -9.45 7.78 7.55
CA ILE A 146 -8.52 8.59 6.75
C ILE A 146 -7.15 7.93 6.83
N VAL A 147 -6.53 7.71 5.67
CA VAL A 147 -5.16 7.23 5.56
C VAL A 147 -4.32 8.24 4.80
N CYS A 148 -3.04 8.32 5.15
CA CYS A 148 -2.10 9.24 4.52
C CYS A 148 -0.71 8.65 4.56
N ASP A 149 -0.05 8.60 3.40
CA ASP A 149 1.36 8.23 3.31
C ASP A 149 2.18 9.48 3.01
N ALA A 150 2.49 10.25 4.06
CA ALA A 150 3.29 11.46 3.94
C ALA A 150 4.78 11.09 3.90
N ARG A 151 5.40 11.22 2.73
CA ARG A 151 6.80 10.85 2.51
C ARG A 151 7.76 12.00 2.59
N SER A 152 7.31 13.21 2.35
CA SER A 152 8.16 14.39 2.36
C SER A 152 7.81 15.28 3.54
N GLU A 153 8.80 16.06 4.02
CA GLU A 153 8.60 17.05 5.08
C GLU A 153 7.56 18.11 4.68
N GLU A 154 7.51 18.46 3.40
CA GLU A 154 6.52 19.41 2.88
C GLU A 154 5.09 18.90 3.08
N HIS A 155 4.82 17.65 2.74
CA HIS A 155 3.49 17.05 2.95
C HIS A 155 3.15 16.95 4.43
N THR A 156 4.11 16.57 5.25
CA THR A 156 3.93 16.50 6.70
C THR A 156 3.62 17.86 7.29
N SER A 157 4.34 18.91 6.87
CA SER A 157 4.12 20.27 7.33
C SER A 157 2.74 20.79 6.93
N GLU A 158 2.29 20.52 5.71
CA GLU A 158 0.96 20.89 5.25
C GLU A 158 -0.15 20.25 6.08
N LEU A 159 -0.03 18.97 6.37
CA LEU A 159 -1.01 18.25 7.18
C LEU A 159 -1.02 18.76 8.62
N GLN A 160 0.13 18.98 9.21
CA GLN A 160 0.24 19.49 10.59
C GLN A 160 -0.37 20.88 10.74
N SER A 161 -0.28 21.73 9.73
CA SER A 161 -0.82 23.09 9.80
C SER A 161 -2.36 23.13 9.81
N HIS A 162 -3.03 22.03 9.47
CA HIS A 162 -4.49 21.93 9.38
C HIS A 162 -5.11 21.00 10.42
N LEU A 163 -4.27 20.39 11.23
CA LEU A 163 -4.71 19.58 12.37
C LEU A 163 -4.76 20.41 13.62
#